data_d0f9470837aa64e7857884a914db2d99
#
_entry.id   d0f9470837aa64e7857884a914db2d99
#
_cell.length_a   1.000
_cell.length_b   1.000
_cell.length_c   1.000
_cell.angle_alpha   90.00
_cell.angle_beta   90.00
_cell.angle_gamma   90.00
#
_symmetry.space_group_name_H-M   'P 1'
#
loop_
_entity.id
_entity.type
_entity.pdbx_description
1 polymer ?
#
loop_
_entity_poly.entity_id
_entity_poly.type
_entity_poly.pdbx_seq_one_letter_code
_entity_poly.pdbx_strand_id
1 'polypeptide(L)'
;IAAGALRAQSEDVVFVQIEAQPTLAQAQTAARNYAAKLDDVNGFDIGGGWYAVALGPYRRIDAEQVLRAFRAEGSIPRDSFVALPGTYRQQFWPIGGAALAPAVTSQPVVPAATPEP
;
A
#
# COMPACT_ATOMS: atom_id res chain seq x y z
N ILE A 1 7.09 -25.95 9.97
CA ILE A 1 6.96 -24.97 10.99
C ILE A 1 7.51 -23.64 10.53
N ALA A 2 8.73 -23.63 10.05
CA ALA A 2 9.29 -22.40 9.54
C ALA A 2 8.47 -21.87 8.37
N ALA A 3 7.97 -22.74 7.53
CA ALA A 3 7.16 -22.31 6.40
C ALA A 3 5.88 -21.68 6.89
N GLY A 4 5.30 -22.19 7.94
CA GLY A 4 4.10 -21.61 8.51
C GLY A 4 4.35 -20.21 9.05
N ALA A 5 5.48 -20.01 9.69
CA ALA A 5 5.82 -18.72 10.23
C ALA A 5 6.01 -17.69 9.12
N LEU A 6 6.65 -18.10 8.03
CA LEU A 6 6.84 -17.20 6.92
C LEU A 6 5.51 -16.82 6.30
N ARG A 7 4.62 -17.77 6.19
CA ARG A 7 3.32 -17.50 5.62
C ARG A 7 2.54 -16.52 6.49
N ALA A 8 2.62 -16.69 7.80
CA ALA A 8 1.96 -15.82 8.72
C ALA A 8 2.48 -14.39 8.60
N GLN A 9 3.78 -14.23 8.39
CA GLN A 9 4.33 -12.91 8.22
C GLN A 9 3.81 -12.26 6.96
N SER A 10 3.68 -13.00 5.88
CA SER A 10 3.15 -12.47 4.65
C SER A 10 1.71 -12.06 4.83
N GLU A 11 0.96 -12.84 5.56
CA GLU A 11 -0.44 -12.55 5.77
C GLU A 11 -0.65 -11.35 6.68
N ASP A 12 0.38 -10.97 7.42
CA ASP A 12 0.26 -9.85 8.33
C ASP A 12 0.53 -8.51 7.64
N VAL A 13 0.85 -8.52 6.37
CA VAL A 13 1.08 -7.28 5.65
C VAL A 13 -0.27 -6.62 5.36
N VAL A 14 -0.40 -5.36 5.72
CA VAL A 14 -1.63 -4.60 5.56
C VAL A 14 -1.29 -3.18 5.11
N PHE A 15 -2.33 -2.41 4.83
CA PHE A 15 -2.18 -1.01 4.41
C PHE A 15 -3.01 -0.12 5.32
N VAL A 16 -2.72 1.15 5.32
CA VAL A 16 -3.57 2.15 5.98
C VAL A 16 -4.26 2.94 4.87
N GLN A 17 -5.55 2.72 4.70
CA GLN A 17 -6.31 3.41 3.66
C GLN A 17 -6.72 4.78 4.18
N ILE A 18 -6.39 5.81 3.44
CA ILE A 18 -6.58 7.17 3.90
C ILE A 18 -7.59 7.94 3.07
N GLU A 19 -7.87 7.50 1.86
CA GLU A 19 -8.81 8.22 1.02
C GLU A 19 -9.30 7.33 -0.11
N ALA A 20 -10.51 7.57 -0.62
CA ALA A 20 -11.02 6.90 -1.79
C ALA A 20 -11.71 7.94 -2.67
N GLN A 21 -11.52 7.83 -3.98
CA GLN A 21 -12.07 8.78 -4.93
C GLN A 21 -12.81 8.04 -6.04
N PRO A 22 -13.84 8.63 -6.61
CA PRO A 22 -14.64 7.96 -7.63
C PRO A 22 -14.04 7.99 -9.03
N THR A 23 -12.93 8.70 -9.24
CA THR A 23 -12.26 8.71 -10.53
C THR A 23 -10.78 8.53 -10.36
N LEU A 24 -10.14 7.97 -11.37
CA LEU A 24 -8.71 7.77 -11.37
C LEU A 24 -7.98 9.12 -11.27
N ALA A 25 -8.44 10.11 -11.99
CA ALA A 25 -7.78 11.43 -11.99
C ALA A 25 -7.77 12.04 -10.61
N GLN A 26 -8.90 11.97 -9.89
CA GLN A 26 -8.99 12.52 -8.56
C GLN A 26 -8.10 11.74 -7.60
N ALA A 27 -8.05 10.43 -7.76
CA ALA A 27 -7.23 9.59 -6.90
C ALA A 27 -5.75 9.85 -7.15
N GLN A 28 -5.36 10.06 -8.39
CA GLN A 28 -3.96 10.37 -8.71
C GLN A 28 -3.55 11.70 -8.10
N THR A 29 -4.43 12.68 -8.14
CA THR A 29 -4.15 13.99 -7.54
C THR A 29 -4.00 13.84 -6.03
N ALA A 30 -4.89 13.08 -5.40
CA ALA A 30 -4.82 12.85 -3.97
C ALA A 30 -3.52 12.12 -3.59
N ALA A 31 -3.16 11.09 -4.36
CA ALA A 31 -1.94 10.33 -4.08
C ALA A 31 -0.72 11.23 -4.20
N ARG A 32 -0.69 12.07 -5.21
CA ARG A 32 0.43 12.99 -5.41
C ARG A 32 0.55 13.97 -4.26
N ASN A 33 -0.58 14.49 -3.80
CA ASN A 33 -0.58 15.45 -2.71
C ASN A 33 -0.11 14.82 -1.41
N TYR A 34 -0.55 13.60 -1.13
CA TYR A 34 -0.09 12.91 0.07
C TYR A 34 1.38 12.52 -0.05
N ALA A 35 1.82 12.10 -1.24
CA ALA A 35 3.21 11.69 -1.44
C ALA A 35 4.18 12.86 -1.23
N ALA A 36 3.72 14.08 -1.37
CA ALA A 36 4.55 15.24 -1.11
C ALA A 36 4.85 15.41 0.38
N LYS A 37 4.02 14.81 1.23
CA LYS A 37 4.16 14.98 2.68
C LYS A 37 4.50 13.70 3.40
N LEU A 38 4.10 12.56 2.87
CA LEU A 38 4.21 11.28 3.55
C LEU A 38 4.96 10.29 2.69
N ASP A 39 5.60 9.34 3.34
CA ASP A 39 6.25 8.24 2.67
C ASP A 39 5.26 7.11 2.47
N ASP A 40 5.62 6.16 1.63
CA ASP A 40 4.87 4.93 1.44
C ASP A 40 3.46 5.12 0.89
N VAL A 41 3.24 6.17 0.15
CA VAL A 41 1.93 6.44 -0.45
C VAL A 41 1.74 5.60 -1.70
N ASN A 42 0.60 4.92 -1.77
CA ASN A 42 0.23 4.10 -2.93
C ASN A 42 -1.20 4.39 -3.32
N GLY A 43 -1.52 4.14 -4.59
CA GLY A 43 -2.88 4.25 -5.05
C GLY A 43 -3.31 2.95 -5.69
N PHE A 44 -4.51 2.49 -5.39
CA PHE A 44 -5.01 1.20 -5.87
C PHE A 44 -6.43 1.30 -6.38
N ASP A 45 -6.72 0.53 -7.42
CA ASP A 45 -8.07 0.29 -7.90
C ASP A 45 -8.73 -0.68 -6.91
N ILE A 46 -9.86 -0.33 -6.35
CA ILE A 46 -10.56 -1.21 -5.42
C ILE A 46 -11.85 -1.76 -6.00
N GLY A 47 -12.09 -1.55 -7.29
CA GLY A 47 -13.27 -2.07 -7.96
C GLY A 47 -14.45 -1.12 -7.85
N GLY A 48 -15.45 -1.37 -8.64
CA GLY A 48 -16.66 -0.57 -8.61
C GLY A 48 -16.49 0.87 -9.06
N GLY A 49 -15.39 1.18 -9.72
CA GLY A 49 -15.12 2.54 -10.15
C GLY A 49 -14.49 3.41 -9.08
N TRP A 50 -14.04 2.80 -7.98
CA TRP A 50 -13.40 3.54 -6.89
C TRP A 50 -11.91 3.29 -6.86
N TYR A 51 -11.19 4.29 -6.40
CA TYR A 51 -9.73 4.26 -6.33
C TYR A 51 -9.29 4.76 -4.96
N ALA A 52 -8.44 4.00 -4.30
CA ALA A 52 -8.04 4.30 -2.93
C ALA A 52 -6.60 4.76 -2.87
N VAL A 53 -6.32 5.63 -1.91
CA VAL A 53 -4.96 6.01 -1.55
C VAL A 53 -4.67 5.35 -0.22
N ALA A 54 -3.56 4.64 -0.15
CA ALA A 54 -3.22 3.87 1.04
C ALA A 54 -1.73 3.93 1.31
N LEU A 55 -1.37 3.89 2.58
CA LEU A 55 0.02 3.88 3.01
C LEU A 55 0.45 2.44 3.26
N GLY A 56 1.67 2.13 2.96
CA GLY A 56 2.23 0.81 3.25
C GLY A 56 3.00 0.24 2.09
N PRO A 57 3.26 -1.06 2.05
CA PRO A 57 2.72 -2.08 2.97
C PRO A 57 3.42 -2.06 4.33
N TYR A 58 2.68 -2.40 5.37
CA TYR A 58 3.20 -2.46 6.73
C TYR A 58 2.81 -3.77 7.38
N ARG A 59 3.56 -4.17 8.39
CA ARG A 59 3.08 -5.22 9.28
C ARG A 59 1.95 -4.63 10.10
N ARG A 60 1.04 -5.49 10.54
CA ARG A 60 -0.17 -5.03 11.22
C ARG A 60 0.11 -4.09 12.40
N ILE A 61 1.09 -4.46 13.23
CA ILE A 61 1.38 -3.65 14.40
C ILE A 61 1.92 -2.28 13.99
N ASP A 62 2.72 -2.25 12.94
CA ASP A 62 3.27 -0.99 12.44
C ASP A 62 2.17 -0.14 11.82
N ALA A 63 1.23 -0.77 11.11
CA ALA A 63 0.13 -0.06 10.50
C ALA A 63 -0.74 0.61 11.55
N GLU A 64 -0.97 -0.07 12.66
CA GLU A 64 -1.77 0.51 13.73
C GLU A 64 -1.08 1.70 14.38
N GLN A 65 0.24 1.63 14.50
CA GLN A 65 1.00 2.76 15.04
C GLN A 65 0.99 3.94 14.09
N VAL A 66 1.15 3.69 12.79
CA VAL A 66 1.11 4.72 11.78
C VAL A 66 -0.27 5.38 11.77
N LEU A 67 -1.31 4.57 11.81
CA LEU A 67 -2.68 5.07 11.82
C LEU A 67 -2.90 6.01 12.99
N ARG A 68 -2.51 5.57 14.17
CA ARG A 68 -2.71 6.35 15.38
C ARG A 68 -1.90 7.64 15.37
N ALA A 69 -0.63 7.56 15.01
CA ALA A 69 0.25 8.71 15.02
C ALA A 69 -0.17 9.75 13.99
N PHE A 70 -0.48 9.31 12.78
CA PHE A 70 -0.80 10.25 11.72
C PHE A 70 -2.18 10.86 11.91
N ARG A 71 -3.11 10.13 12.51
CA ARG A 71 -4.41 10.70 12.84
C ARG A 71 -4.24 11.78 13.91
N ALA A 72 -3.41 11.52 14.89
CA ALA A 72 -3.18 12.49 15.97
C ALA A 72 -2.53 13.75 15.44
N GLU A 73 -1.66 13.62 14.42
CA GLU A 73 -1.01 14.76 13.82
C GLU A 73 -1.91 15.50 12.85
N GLY A 74 -2.97 14.88 12.41
CA GLY A 74 -3.81 15.45 11.38
C GLY A 74 -3.25 15.28 9.98
N SER A 75 -2.26 14.39 9.81
CA SER A 75 -1.65 14.15 8.51
C SER A 75 -2.51 13.31 7.61
N ILE A 76 -3.43 12.54 8.18
CA ILE A 76 -4.36 11.72 7.42
C ILE A 76 -5.77 11.93 8.00
N PRO A 77 -6.82 11.63 7.22
CA PRO A 77 -8.18 11.80 7.70
C PRO A 77 -8.48 10.93 8.91
N ARG A 78 -9.40 11.37 9.74
CA ARG A 78 -9.77 10.67 10.94
C ARG A 78 -10.41 9.34 10.67
N ASP A 79 -11.06 9.16 9.54
CA ASP A 79 -11.72 7.92 9.18
C ASP A 79 -10.80 6.95 8.44
N SER A 80 -9.49 7.23 8.43
CA SER A 80 -8.53 6.28 7.89
C SER A 80 -8.58 4.98 8.68
N PHE A 81 -8.26 3.87 8.03
CA PHE A 81 -8.36 2.57 8.67
C PHE A 81 -7.36 1.57 8.09
N VAL A 82 -7.10 0.51 8.83
CA VAL A 82 -6.22 -0.56 8.37
C VAL A 82 -7.01 -1.43 7.38
N ALA A 83 -6.44 -1.66 6.21
CA ALA A 83 -7.08 -2.43 5.16
C ALA A 83 -6.22 -3.62 4.75
N LEU A 84 -6.88 -4.72 4.42
CA LEU A 84 -6.18 -5.92 3.99
C LEU A 84 -5.80 -5.81 2.51
N PRO A 85 -4.68 -6.40 2.11
CA PRO A 85 -4.22 -6.29 0.72
C PRO A 85 -5.21 -6.85 -0.30
N GLY A 86 -6.04 -7.81 0.11
CA GLY A 86 -7.02 -8.39 -0.79
C GLY A 86 -8.07 -7.42 -1.29
N THR A 87 -8.19 -6.26 -0.66
CA THR A 87 -9.12 -5.22 -1.09
C THR A 87 -8.65 -4.56 -2.37
N TYR A 88 -7.34 -4.57 -2.62
CA TYR A 88 -6.74 -3.83 -3.71
C TYR A 88 -6.50 -4.72 -4.92
N ARG A 89 -6.83 -4.20 -6.10
CA ARG A 89 -6.72 -4.96 -7.32
C ARG A 89 -5.49 -4.63 -8.12
N GLN A 90 -5.29 -3.36 -8.41
CA GLN A 90 -4.21 -2.94 -9.25
C GLN A 90 -3.66 -1.63 -8.75
N GLN A 91 -2.36 -1.48 -8.77
CA GLN A 91 -1.74 -0.26 -8.29
C GLN A 91 -1.59 0.74 -9.43
N PHE A 92 -2.08 1.96 -9.23
CA PHE A 92 -1.92 3.03 -10.21
C PHE A 92 -0.91 4.09 -9.76
N TRP A 93 -0.53 4.08 -8.49
CA TRP A 93 0.41 5.07 -7.96
C TRP A 93 1.33 4.42 -6.93
N PRO A 94 2.62 4.69 -6.95
CA PRO A 94 3.30 5.41 -8.03
C PRO A 94 3.29 4.61 -9.32
N ILE A 95 3.54 5.25 -10.43
CA ILE A 95 3.56 4.56 -11.71
C ILE A 95 4.67 3.51 -11.66
N GLY A 96 4.33 2.30 -12.04
CA GLY A 96 5.27 1.20 -11.96
C GLY A 96 5.44 0.60 -10.57
N GLY A 97 4.67 1.09 -9.60
CA GLY A 97 4.76 0.56 -8.24
C GLY A 97 4.27 -0.86 -8.14
N ALA A 98 4.77 -1.58 -7.18
CA ALA A 98 4.45 -2.99 -7.01
C ALA A 98 4.25 -3.35 -5.54
N ALA A 99 3.56 -2.49 -4.80
CA ALA A 99 3.35 -2.71 -3.37
C ALA A 99 2.53 -3.96 -3.08
N LEU A 100 1.73 -4.42 -4.05
CA LEU A 100 0.94 -5.63 -3.89
C LEU A 100 1.68 -6.88 -4.30
N ALA A 101 2.84 -6.76 -4.90
CA ALA A 101 3.60 -7.92 -5.34
C ALA A 101 4.11 -8.70 -4.13
N PRO A 102 4.14 -10.01 -4.22
CA PRO A 102 4.71 -10.80 -3.13
C PRO A 102 6.15 -10.41 -2.88
N ALA A 103 6.53 -10.39 -1.64
CA ALA A 103 7.87 -10.01 -1.27
C ALA A 103 8.92 -10.82 -1.99
N VAL A 104 8.65 -12.05 -2.17
CA VAL A 104 9.54 -12.93 -2.80
C VAL A 104 9.78 -12.52 -4.22
N THR A 105 8.79 -12.03 -4.89
CA THR A 105 8.88 -11.63 -6.23
C THR A 105 9.75 -10.44 -6.37
N SER A 106 9.70 -9.60 -5.45
CA SER A 106 10.42 -8.39 -5.53
C SER A 106 11.89 -8.60 -5.51
N GLN A 107 12.35 -9.74 -5.06
CA GLN A 107 13.64 -9.98 -5.07
C GLN A 107 14.25 -10.19 -6.30
N PRO A 108 13.80 -10.82 -6.97
CA PRO A 108 14.45 -11.18 -8.13
C PRO A 108 14.88 -10.03 -8.85
N VAL A 109 14.90 -9.92 -8.67
CA VAL A 109 15.15 -9.24 -9.23
C VAL A 109 16.19 -9.21 -9.69
N VAL A 110 16.18 -9.74 -9.47
CA VAL A 110 16.84 -9.84 -9.81
C VAL A 110 17.21 -10.00 -10.76
N PRO A 111 16.83 -10.37 -10.82
CA PRO A 111 17.12 -10.61 -11.63
C PRO A 111 17.45 -10.40 -12.47
N ALA A 112 17.35 -10.46 -12.28
CA ALA A 112 17.61 -10.32 -12.89
C ALA A 112 18.28 -10.21 -13.44
N ALA A 113 18.43 -10.45 -13.06
CA ALA A 113 18.96 -10.34 -13.46
C ALA A 113 19.50 -10.26 -14.21
N THR A 114 19.47 -10.31 -14.21
CA THR A 114 19.85 -10.22 -14.87
C THR A 114 20.31 -10.09 -15.61
N PRO A 115 20.42 -10.12 -15.69
CA PRO A 115 20.91 -9.98 -16.49
C PRO A 115 21.45 -10.21 -17.25
N GLU A 116 21.55 -10.54 -17.14
CA GLU A 116 21.88 -10.76 -17.79
C GLU A 116 22.26 -10.97 -18.42
N PRO A 117 22.44 -11.06 -18.43
CA PRO A 117 22.99 -11.21 -19.17
C PRO A 117 23.27 -11.28 -19.84
#